data_bd3785fa949dfc741b1e91133e02c6dc
#
_entry.id   bd3785fa949dfc741b1e91133e02c6dc
#
_cell.length_a   1.000
_cell.length_b   1.000
_cell.length_c   1.000
_cell.angle_alpha   90.00
_cell.angle_beta   90.00
_cell.angle_gamma   90.00
#
_symmetry.space_group_name_H-M   'P 1'
#
loop_
_entity.id
_entity.type
_entity.pdbx_description
1 polymer ?
#
loop_
_entity_poly.entity_id
_entity_poly.type
_entity_poly.pdbx_seq_one_letter_code
_entity_poly.pdbx_strand_id
1 'polypeptide(L)'
;MVVVRDVFRLRFGQSKEAIALWKEALGLLRESGYGAVNVRLLTDLVGEPYYTVVLESTFNSVADWERAHLAAGDNARWKAVYAKIIPFTESGRREILSVVG
;
A
#
# COMPACT_ATOMS: atom_id res chain seq x y z
N MET A 1 17.92 -6.56 0.10
CA MET A 1 16.75 -5.88 -0.45
C MET A 1 15.49 -6.60 -0.02
N VAL A 2 14.47 -5.88 0.36
CA VAL A 2 13.21 -6.43 0.82
C VAL A 2 12.04 -5.86 0.03
N VAL A 3 11.02 -6.67 -0.16
CA VAL A 3 9.74 -6.26 -0.77
C VAL A 3 8.68 -6.32 0.31
N VAL A 4 7.99 -5.20 0.52
CA VAL A 4 6.87 -5.11 1.47
C VAL A 4 5.58 -5.08 0.66
N ARG A 5 4.68 -6.00 0.97
CA ARG A 5 3.38 -6.11 0.30
C ARG A 5 2.27 -5.96 1.35
N ASP A 6 1.56 -4.86 1.25
CA ASP A 6 0.34 -4.65 2.04
C ASP A 6 -0.83 -5.07 1.17
N VAL A 7 -1.49 -6.15 1.54
CA VAL A 7 -2.58 -6.76 0.76
C VAL A 7 -3.90 -6.45 1.45
N PHE A 8 -4.76 -5.73 0.76
CA PHE A 8 -6.07 -5.32 1.29
C PHE A 8 -7.19 -5.96 0.49
N ARG A 9 -8.17 -6.48 1.19
CA ARG A 9 -9.41 -6.92 0.58
C ARG A 9 -10.44 -5.80 0.71
N LEU A 10 -10.97 -5.39 -0.44
CA LEU A 10 -11.96 -4.32 -0.50
C LEU A 10 -13.37 -4.88 -0.33
N ARG A 11 -14.30 -4.03 0.05
CA ARG A 11 -15.72 -4.38 0.13
C ARG A 11 -16.26 -4.67 -1.26
N PHE A 12 -17.09 -5.68 -1.36
CA PHE A 12 -17.72 -6.10 -2.60
C PHE A 12 -18.42 -4.94 -3.29
N GLY A 13 -18.11 -4.74 -4.57
CA GLY A 13 -18.74 -3.70 -5.39
C GLY A 13 -18.20 -2.28 -5.20
N GLN A 14 -17.19 -2.08 -4.34
CA GLN A 14 -16.67 -0.74 -4.00
C GLN A 14 -15.22 -0.53 -4.42
N SER A 15 -14.71 -1.36 -5.31
CA SER A 15 -13.30 -1.29 -5.71
C SER A 15 -12.96 0.00 -6.47
N LYS A 16 -13.87 0.52 -7.28
CA LYS A 16 -13.63 1.72 -8.07
C LYS A 16 -13.31 2.93 -7.19
N GLU A 17 -14.12 3.16 -6.17
CA GLU A 17 -13.93 4.26 -5.22
C GLU A 17 -12.67 4.07 -4.39
N ALA A 18 -12.45 2.85 -3.93
CA ALA A 18 -11.26 2.52 -3.14
C ALA A 18 -9.98 2.69 -3.95
N ILE A 19 -9.95 2.25 -5.20
CA ILE A 19 -8.77 2.37 -6.07
C ILE A 19 -8.48 3.85 -6.35
N ALA A 20 -9.50 4.68 -6.55
CA ALA A 20 -9.30 6.12 -6.74
C ALA A 20 -8.60 6.75 -5.54
N LEU A 21 -9.02 6.39 -4.32
CA LEU A 21 -8.37 6.84 -3.09
C LEU A 21 -6.95 6.30 -2.96
N TRP A 22 -6.72 5.05 -3.32
CA TRP A 22 -5.38 4.46 -3.30
C TRP A 22 -4.43 5.12 -4.28
N LYS A 23 -4.91 5.55 -5.44
CA LYS A 23 -4.09 6.32 -6.39
C LYS A 23 -3.63 7.65 -5.79
N GLU A 24 -4.53 8.34 -5.09
CA GLU A 24 -4.19 9.56 -4.37
C GLU A 24 -3.14 9.28 -3.29
N ALA A 25 -3.37 8.24 -2.50
CA ALA A 25 -2.44 7.81 -1.45
C ALA A 25 -1.05 7.46 -2.02
N LEU A 26 -1.02 6.76 -3.15
CA LEU A 26 0.23 6.41 -3.82
C LEU A 26 1.04 7.65 -4.22
N GLY A 27 0.36 8.68 -4.74
CA GLY A 27 1.00 9.95 -5.07
C GLY A 27 1.65 10.60 -3.86
N LEU A 28 0.97 10.59 -2.71
CA LEU A 28 1.50 11.11 -1.46
C LEU A 28 2.72 10.32 -0.96
N LEU A 29 2.67 9.00 -1.08
CA LEU A 29 3.80 8.15 -0.71
C LEU A 29 5.03 8.42 -1.59
N ARG A 30 4.82 8.56 -2.89
CA ARG A 30 5.91 8.88 -3.83
C ARG A 30 6.54 10.23 -3.54
N GLU A 31 5.74 11.24 -3.22
CA GLU A 31 6.24 12.57 -2.86
C GLU A 31 7.09 12.53 -1.59
N SER A 32 6.77 11.66 -0.65
CA SER A 32 7.50 11.53 0.62
C SER A 32 8.74 10.64 0.51
N GLY A 33 9.01 10.05 -0.66
CA GLY A 33 10.13 9.13 -0.84
C GLY A 33 9.88 7.72 -0.31
N TYR A 34 8.64 7.37 -0.01
CA TYR A 34 8.28 6.02 0.40
C TYR A 34 8.58 5.04 -0.74
N GLY A 35 9.14 3.89 -0.39
CA GLY A 35 9.56 2.93 -1.39
C GLY A 35 10.73 3.47 -2.20
N ALA A 36 11.87 3.72 -1.53
CA ALA A 36 13.05 4.38 -2.12
C ALA A 36 13.50 3.74 -3.44
N VAL A 37 13.26 2.45 -3.63
CA VAL A 37 13.58 1.75 -4.88
C VAL A 37 12.37 1.69 -5.80
N ASN A 38 11.20 1.33 -5.24
CA ASN A 38 9.98 1.21 -6.03
C ASN A 38 8.75 1.15 -5.11
N VAL A 39 7.66 1.80 -5.53
CA VAL A 39 6.35 1.66 -4.90
C VAL A 39 5.29 1.63 -5.99
N ARG A 40 4.37 0.67 -5.91
CA ARG A 40 3.31 0.52 -6.90
C ARG A 40 2.06 -0.10 -6.29
N LEU A 41 0.94 0.12 -6.96
CA LEU A 41 -0.33 -0.53 -6.64
C LEU A 41 -0.63 -1.63 -7.65
N LEU A 42 -1.14 -2.73 -7.14
CA LEU A 42 -1.61 -3.85 -7.96
C LEU A 42 -3.05 -4.12 -7.58
N THR A 43 -3.87 -4.50 -8.55
CA THR A 43 -5.24 -4.95 -8.30
C THR A 43 -5.45 -6.28 -8.97
N ASP A 44 -6.42 -7.05 -8.49
CA ASP A 44 -6.74 -8.32 -9.12
C ASP A 44 -7.36 -8.10 -10.50
N LEU A 45 -6.80 -8.78 -11.47
CA LEU A 45 -7.39 -8.92 -12.80
C LEU A 45 -8.11 -10.27 -12.89
N VAL A 46 -7.41 -11.31 -12.47
CA VAL A 46 -7.94 -12.67 -12.30
C VAL A 46 -7.29 -13.23 -11.04
N GLY A 47 -8.08 -13.79 -10.15
CA GLY A 47 -7.54 -14.40 -8.94
C GLY A 47 -8.52 -14.39 -7.78
N GLU A 48 -8.14 -15.05 -6.72
CA GLU A 48 -8.87 -15.07 -5.46
C GLU A 48 -7.98 -14.59 -4.32
N PRO A 49 -8.56 -13.79 -3.41
CA PRO A 49 -9.92 -13.26 -3.47
C PRO A 49 -10.06 -12.12 -4.47
N TYR A 50 -11.28 -11.86 -4.92
CA TYR A 50 -11.61 -10.70 -5.74
C TYR A 50 -11.55 -9.42 -4.91
N TYR A 51 -11.50 -8.27 -5.58
CA TYR A 51 -11.48 -6.95 -4.95
C TYR A 51 -10.27 -6.77 -4.03
N THR A 52 -9.08 -7.08 -4.57
CA THR A 52 -7.81 -6.98 -3.86
C THR A 52 -7.03 -5.78 -4.35
N VAL A 53 -6.44 -5.03 -3.42
CA VAL A 53 -5.43 -4.01 -3.71
C VAL A 53 -4.16 -4.40 -2.98
N VAL A 54 -3.03 -4.36 -3.68
CA VAL A 54 -1.72 -4.59 -3.10
C VAL A 54 -0.89 -3.33 -3.25
N LEU A 55 -0.41 -2.80 -2.12
CA LEU A 55 0.62 -1.78 -2.11
C LEU A 55 1.95 -2.51 -1.98
N GLU A 56 2.74 -2.52 -3.05
CA GLU A 56 4.03 -3.18 -3.07
C GLU A 56 5.15 -2.15 -3.10
N SER A 57 6.05 -2.25 -2.16
CA SER A 57 7.19 -1.33 -2.04
C SER A 57 8.48 -2.10 -1.86
N THR A 58 9.58 -1.58 -2.40
CA THR A 58 10.90 -2.19 -2.31
C THR A 58 11.84 -1.24 -1.60
N PHE A 59 12.56 -1.78 -0.61
CA PHE A 59 13.53 -1.03 0.21
C PHE A 59 14.85 -1.79 0.25
N ASN A 60 15.91 -1.07 0.55
CA ASN A 60 17.23 -1.70 0.71
C ASN A 60 17.30 -2.58 1.95
N SER A 61 16.54 -2.24 2.99
CA SER A 61 16.50 -3.00 4.25
C SER A 61 15.15 -2.83 4.96
N VAL A 62 14.90 -3.70 5.91
CA VAL A 62 13.72 -3.58 6.79
C VAL A 62 13.77 -2.28 7.59
N ALA A 63 14.97 -1.88 8.04
CA ALA A 63 15.12 -0.62 8.79
C ALA A 63 14.72 0.59 7.95
N ASP A 64 15.06 0.61 6.66
CA ASP A 64 14.66 1.68 5.75
C ASP A 64 13.15 1.73 5.59
N TRP A 65 12.51 0.57 5.45
CA TRP A 65 11.06 0.50 5.41
C TRP A 65 10.42 1.04 6.69
N GLU A 66 10.93 0.62 7.85
CA GLU A 66 10.39 1.06 9.14
C GLU A 66 10.43 2.58 9.28
N ARG A 67 11.54 3.21 8.92
CA ARG A 67 11.67 4.67 8.94
C ARG A 67 10.64 5.34 8.03
N ALA A 68 10.50 4.84 6.80
CA ALA A 68 9.54 5.39 5.84
C ALA A 68 8.09 5.19 6.31
N HIS A 69 7.80 4.04 6.90
CA HIS A 69 6.48 3.70 7.43
C HIS A 69 6.08 4.65 8.58
N LEU A 70 6.99 4.88 9.51
CA LEU A 70 6.75 5.80 10.62
C LEU A 70 6.57 7.24 10.12
N ALA A 71 7.38 7.67 9.19
CA ALA A 71 7.28 9.01 8.60
C ALA A 71 5.94 9.20 7.86
N ALA A 72 5.51 8.21 7.10
CA ALA A 72 4.21 8.25 6.43
C ALA A 72 3.06 8.33 7.45
N GLY A 73 3.16 7.58 8.53
CA GLY A 73 2.16 7.59 9.61
C GLY A 73 2.02 8.96 10.29
N ASP A 74 3.05 9.80 10.25
CA ASP A 74 3.02 11.15 10.81
C ASP A 74 2.53 12.22 9.81
N ASN A 75 2.38 11.86 8.55
CA ASN A 75 1.94 12.79 7.50
C ASN A 75 0.43 13.02 7.59
N ALA A 76 0.02 14.28 7.82
CA ALA A 76 -1.40 14.62 7.97
C ALA A 76 -2.23 14.33 6.71
N ARG A 77 -1.66 14.56 5.53
CA ARG A 77 -2.36 14.30 4.25
C ARG A 77 -2.55 12.81 4.03
N TRP A 78 -1.54 12.01 4.35
CA TRP A 78 -1.63 10.56 4.31
C TRP A 78 -2.72 10.04 5.26
N LYS A 79 -2.72 10.51 6.50
CA LYS A 79 -3.72 10.13 7.49
C LYS A 79 -5.14 10.44 7.01
N ALA A 80 -5.34 11.60 6.39
CA ALA A 80 -6.66 12.01 5.89
C ALA A 80 -7.16 11.10 4.78
N VAL A 81 -6.30 10.75 3.81
CA VAL A 81 -6.64 9.85 2.72
C VAL A 81 -6.88 8.44 3.24
N TYR A 82 -6.01 7.97 4.12
CA TYR A 82 -6.12 6.63 4.69
C TYR A 82 -7.43 6.45 5.47
N ALA A 83 -7.84 7.47 6.21
CA ALA A 83 -9.12 7.45 6.92
C ALA A 83 -10.31 7.27 5.97
N LYS A 84 -10.22 7.77 4.74
CA LYS A 84 -11.25 7.57 3.72
C LYS A 84 -11.21 6.17 3.10
N ILE A 85 -10.05 5.54 3.10
CA ILE A 85 -9.86 4.19 2.55
C ILE A 85 -10.44 3.12 3.48
N ILE A 86 -10.30 3.31 4.79
CA ILE A 86 -10.71 2.31 5.78
C ILE A 86 -12.15 1.81 5.58
N PRO A 87 -13.16 2.68 5.38
CA PRO A 87 -14.55 2.19 5.19
C PRO A 87 -14.75 1.26 3.99
N PHE A 88 -13.86 1.33 2.99
CA PHE A 88 -13.94 0.47 1.80
C PHE A 88 -13.16 -0.83 1.95
N THR A 89 -12.53 -1.06 3.10
CA THR A 89 -11.62 -2.19 3.32
C THR A 89 -12.21 -3.17 4.31
N GLU A 90 -12.25 -4.44 3.95
CA GLU A 90 -12.70 -5.52 4.85
C GLU A 90 -11.58 -6.04 5.73
N SER A 91 -10.40 -6.22 5.15
CA SER A 91 -9.26 -6.83 5.85
C SER A 91 -7.95 -6.43 5.19
N GLY A 92 -6.87 -6.64 5.89
CA GLY A 92 -5.54 -6.38 5.38
C GLY A 92 -4.50 -7.27 6.04
N ARG A 93 -3.41 -7.51 5.32
CA ARG A 93 -2.25 -8.21 5.85
C ARG A 93 -0.99 -7.64 5.25
N ARG A 94 0.12 -7.86 5.90
CA ARG A 94 1.44 -7.43 5.43
C ARG A 94 2.37 -8.61 5.31
N GLU A 95 3.10 -8.64 4.22
CA GLU A 95 4.19 -9.57 3.99
C GLU A 95 5.47 -8.77 3.79
N ILE A 96 6.56 -9.20 4.40
CA ILE A 96 7.89 -8.64 4.15
C ILE A 96 8.75 -9.79 3.65
N LEU A 97 9.17 -9.69 2.40
CA LEU A 97 9.87 -10.76 1.71
C LEU A 97 11.29 -10.33 1.37
N SER A 98 12.22 -11.24 1.51
CA SER A 98 13.60 -10.99 1.12
C SER A 98 13.77 -11.30 -0.37
N VAL A 99 14.43 -10.42 -1.09
CA VAL A 99 14.78 -10.68 -2.49
C VAL A 99 15.94 -11.66 -2.54
N VAL A 100 15.75 -12.76 -3.26
CA VAL A 100 16.77 -13.80 -3.43
C VAL A 100 17.32 -13.76 -4.85
N GLY A 101 18.59 -13.55 -4.97
CA GLY A 101 19.27 -13.44 -6.27
C GLY A 101 19.29 -12.04 -6.82
#